data_eed5996510c98c0b6555b315a31a37dd
#
_entry.id   eed5996510c98c0b6555b315a31a37dd
#
_cell.length_a   1.000
_cell.length_b   1.000
_cell.length_c   1.000
_cell.angle_alpha   90.00
_cell.angle_beta   90.00
_cell.angle_gamma   90.00
#
_symmetry.space_group_name_H-M   'P 1'
#
loop_
_entity.id
_entity.type
_entity.pdbx_description
1 polymer ?
#
loop_
_entity_poly.entity_id
_entity_poly.type
_entity_poly.pdbx_seq_one_letter_code
_entity_poly.pdbx_strand_id
1 'polypeptide(L)'
;MTATSTPADDSGAQSLPKTWDPSAVEADLYQGWVDAGYFTADASSGKPAYSIVLPPPNVTGSLHMGHALDHTLMDVLTRRKHMQGYEVLWLPGMDHAGIATQSVVEKQLAVDGKTKEDFGRELFIDKV
;
A
#
# COMPACT_ATOMS: atom_id res chain seq x y z
N MET A 1 64.64 9.59 20.37
CA MET A 1 63.44 8.75 20.48
C MET A 1 62.22 9.64 20.21
N THR A 2 61.79 9.68 18.96
CA THR A 2 60.64 10.48 18.51
C THR A 2 59.43 9.59 18.53
N ALA A 3 58.50 9.91 19.42
CA ALA A 3 57.19 9.24 19.51
C ALA A 3 56.28 9.71 18.36
N THR A 4 55.95 8.81 17.47
CA THR A 4 55.00 9.02 16.38
C THR A 4 53.60 8.89 16.97
N SER A 5 52.86 9.99 17.08
CA SER A 5 51.44 9.99 17.46
C SER A 5 50.60 9.54 16.26
N THR A 6 49.93 8.40 16.40
CA THR A 6 48.91 7.91 15.45
C THR A 6 47.72 8.86 15.53
N PRO A 7 47.20 9.38 14.41
CA PRO A 7 45.96 10.15 14.45
C PRO A 7 44.80 9.21 14.82
N ALA A 8 44.00 9.66 15.77
CA ALA A 8 42.72 9.01 16.10
C ALA A 8 41.80 9.05 14.88
N ASP A 9 41.30 7.89 14.49
CA ASP A 9 40.26 7.74 13.49
C ASP A 9 38.99 8.36 14.04
N ASP A 10 38.69 9.58 13.61
CA ASP A 10 37.43 10.25 13.83
C ASP A 10 36.39 9.64 12.88
N SER A 11 35.95 8.41 13.19
CA SER A 11 34.77 7.81 12.57
C SER A 11 33.59 8.65 12.96
N GLY A 12 33.31 9.69 12.16
CA GLY A 12 32.22 10.61 12.37
C GLY A 12 30.90 9.87 12.52
N ALA A 13 30.49 9.66 13.76
CA ALA A 13 29.18 9.19 14.09
C ALA A 13 28.17 10.19 13.48
N GLN A 14 27.59 9.85 12.33
CA GLN A 14 26.52 10.64 11.74
C GLN A 14 25.41 10.77 12.79
N SER A 15 25.23 11.96 13.32
CA SER A 15 24.14 12.22 14.25
C SER A 15 22.81 12.00 13.53
N LEU A 16 21.94 11.19 14.10
CA LEU A 16 20.59 11.00 13.58
C LEU A 16 19.86 12.34 13.43
N PRO A 17 19.06 12.52 12.37
CA PRO A 17 18.27 13.74 12.23
C PRO A 17 17.30 13.90 13.40
N LYS A 18 17.02 15.15 13.79
CA LYS A 18 16.14 15.45 14.91
C LYS A 18 14.69 15.05 14.69
N THR A 19 14.27 14.96 13.43
CA THR A 19 12.92 14.57 13.00
C THR A 19 13.02 13.41 12.04
N TRP A 20 12.10 12.45 12.18
CA TRP A 20 11.95 11.37 11.23
C TRP A 20 11.24 11.86 9.96
N ASP A 21 11.80 11.58 8.81
CA ASP A 21 11.17 11.81 7.50
C ASP A 21 10.83 10.45 6.86
N PRO A 22 9.54 10.04 6.87
CA PRO A 22 9.14 8.77 6.29
C PRO A 22 9.34 8.72 4.77
N SER A 23 9.22 9.85 4.07
CA SER A 23 9.33 9.91 2.61
C SER A 23 10.70 9.45 2.10
N ALA A 24 11.73 9.55 2.92
CA ALA A 24 13.09 9.13 2.56
C ALA A 24 13.29 7.61 2.52
N VAL A 25 12.36 6.82 3.07
CA VAL A 25 12.56 5.36 3.24
C VAL A 25 11.36 4.51 2.82
N GLU A 26 10.14 5.07 2.77
CA GLU A 26 8.92 4.28 2.57
C GLU A 26 8.90 3.55 1.23
N ALA A 27 9.30 4.22 0.15
CA ALA A 27 9.26 3.64 -1.19
C ALA A 27 10.21 2.44 -1.32
N ASP A 28 11.44 2.59 -0.88
CA ASP A 28 12.47 1.54 -0.96
C ASP A 28 12.13 0.36 -0.04
N LEU A 29 11.61 0.66 1.16
CA LEU A 29 11.18 -0.35 2.12
C LEU A 29 10.01 -1.18 1.56
N TYR A 30 9.01 -0.53 1.00
CA TYR A 30 7.86 -1.19 0.40
C TYR A 30 8.27 -2.06 -0.79
N GLN A 31 9.11 -1.52 -1.69
CA GLN A 31 9.62 -2.28 -2.83
C GLN A 31 10.40 -3.51 -2.37
N GLY A 32 11.25 -3.37 -1.36
CA GLY A 32 11.97 -4.50 -0.78
C GLY A 32 11.04 -5.59 -0.24
N TRP A 33 9.91 -5.25 0.36
CA TRP A 33 8.92 -6.23 0.81
C TRP A 33 8.22 -6.95 -0.35
N VAL A 34 7.92 -6.22 -1.43
CA VAL A 34 7.33 -6.79 -2.66
C VAL A 34 8.31 -7.76 -3.30
N ASP A 35 9.56 -7.36 -3.47
CA ASP A 35 10.61 -8.17 -4.09
C ASP A 35 10.94 -9.43 -3.28
N ALA A 36 10.87 -9.33 -1.95
CA ALA A 36 11.03 -10.46 -1.04
C ALA A 36 9.82 -11.41 -0.98
N GLY A 37 8.69 -11.05 -1.63
CA GLY A 37 7.48 -11.86 -1.66
C GLY A 37 6.72 -11.93 -0.33
N TYR A 38 6.92 -10.98 0.58
CA TYR A 38 6.33 -11.03 1.93
C TYR A 38 4.79 -10.95 1.95
N PHE A 39 4.17 -10.52 0.87
CA PHE A 39 2.72 -10.46 0.72
C PHE A 39 2.12 -11.69 0.03
N THR A 40 2.97 -12.63 -0.40
CA THR A 40 2.54 -13.85 -1.08
C THR A 40 2.44 -14.99 -0.09
N ALA A 41 1.30 -15.69 -0.08
CA ALA A 41 1.11 -16.88 0.74
C ALA A 41 1.31 -18.14 -0.09
N ASP A 42 1.91 -19.16 0.52
CA ASP A 42 2.13 -20.49 -0.06
C ASP A 42 1.20 -21.52 0.60
N ALA A 43 0.17 -21.95 -0.15
CA ALA A 43 -0.77 -22.96 0.33
C ALA A 43 -0.12 -24.33 0.60
N SER A 44 1.09 -24.58 0.08
CA SER A 44 1.84 -25.82 0.25
C SER A 44 2.86 -25.77 1.39
N SER A 45 2.99 -24.65 2.09
CA SER A 45 4.03 -24.42 3.11
C SER A 45 3.97 -25.36 4.32
N GLY A 46 2.82 -26.02 4.55
CA GLY A 46 2.59 -26.87 5.74
C GLY A 46 2.42 -26.09 7.05
N LYS A 47 2.53 -24.76 7.04
CA LYS A 47 2.26 -23.90 8.20
C LYS A 47 0.76 -23.78 8.47
N PRO A 48 0.35 -23.47 9.70
CA PRO A 48 -1.05 -23.16 9.97
C PRO A 48 -1.46 -21.91 9.18
N ALA A 49 -2.57 -21.98 8.45
CA ALA A 49 -3.04 -20.89 7.61
C ALA A 49 -3.77 -19.82 8.43
N TYR A 50 -3.59 -18.55 8.06
CA TYR A 50 -4.39 -17.42 8.51
C TYR A 50 -4.71 -16.52 7.33
N SER A 51 -5.99 -16.30 7.06
CA SER A 51 -6.41 -15.42 5.97
C SER A 51 -7.42 -14.40 6.47
N ILE A 52 -7.27 -13.16 5.99
CA ILE A 52 -8.20 -12.08 6.25
C ILE A 52 -8.46 -11.32 4.95
N VAL A 53 -9.72 -11.05 4.65
CA VAL A 53 -10.12 -10.29 3.48
C VAL A 53 -10.23 -8.82 3.86
N LEU A 54 -9.56 -7.96 3.10
CA LEU A 54 -9.73 -6.52 3.21
C LEU A 54 -11.10 -6.14 2.63
N PRO A 55 -11.98 -5.44 3.39
CA PRO A 55 -13.18 -4.86 2.81
C PRO A 55 -12.80 -3.94 1.65
N PRO A 56 -13.28 -4.23 0.42
CA PRO A 56 -12.80 -3.54 -0.76
C PRO A 56 -13.31 -2.09 -0.79
N PRO A 57 -12.43 -1.08 -0.82
CA PRO A 57 -12.85 0.30 -1.01
C PRO A 57 -13.42 0.51 -2.41
N ASN A 58 -14.38 1.44 -2.52
CA ASN A 58 -14.89 1.88 -3.81
C ASN A 58 -13.79 2.58 -4.60
N VAL A 59 -13.70 2.33 -5.90
CA VAL A 59 -12.71 2.98 -6.80
C VAL A 59 -13.01 4.47 -7.04
N THR A 60 -14.15 4.97 -6.57
CA THR A 60 -14.68 6.31 -6.86
C THR A 60 -14.14 7.43 -5.99
N GLY A 61 -13.31 7.14 -5.00
CA GLY A 61 -12.86 8.15 -4.04
C GLY A 61 -11.50 7.86 -3.43
N SER A 62 -10.98 8.86 -2.71
CA SER A 62 -9.76 8.73 -1.94
C SER A 62 -10.03 7.96 -0.64
N LEU A 63 -9.01 7.23 -0.17
CA LEU A 63 -9.02 6.62 1.15
C LEU A 63 -9.12 7.71 2.23
N HIS A 64 -9.79 7.41 3.33
CA HIS A 64 -10.00 8.31 4.46
C HIS A 64 -9.68 7.63 5.79
N MET A 65 -9.78 8.37 6.90
CA MET A 65 -9.42 7.87 8.24
C MET A 65 -10.17 6.60 8.67
N GLY A 66 -11.39 6.38 8.16
CA GLY A 66 -12.11 5.12 8.40
C GLY A 66 -11.40 3.92 7.79
N HIS A 67 -10.90 4.05 6.57
CA HIS A 67 -10.07 3.01 5.94
C HIS A 67 -8.77 2.81 6.71
N ALA A 68 -8.11 3.89 7.13
CA ALA A 68 -6.88 3.80 7.91
C ALA A 68 -7.09 3.01 9.22
N LEU A 69 -8.18 3.27 9.94
CA LEU A 69 -8.50 2.55 11.17
C LEU A 69 -8.74 1.05 10.90
N ASP A 70 -9.60 0.74 9.95
CA ASP A 70 -9.94 -0.64 9.59
C ASP A 70 -8.71 -1.43 9.14
N HIS A 71 -7.94 -0.86 8.19
CA HIS A 71 -6.73 -1.49 7.67
C HIS A 71 -5.65 -1.66 8.74
N THR A 72 -5.50 -0.71 9.68
CA THR A 72 -4.54 -0.82 10.78
C THR A 72 -4.86 -2.00 11.69
N LEU A 73 -6.14 -2.22 12.00
CA LEU A 73 -6.55 -3.37 12.81
C LEU A 73 -6.20 -4.69 12.14
N MET A 74 -6.44 -4.80 10.84
CA MET A 74 -6.09 -6.00 10.05
C MET A 74 -4.58 -6.17 9.93
N ASP A 75 -3.82 -5.09 9.71
CA ASP A 75 -2.36 -5.11 9.62
C ASP A 75 -1.74 -5.63 10.92
N VAL A 76 -2.20 -5.16 12.09
CA VAL A 76 -1.75 -5.64 13.39
C VAL A 76 -1.99 -7.16 13.54
N LEU A 77 -3.16 -7.64 13.13
CA LEU A 77 -3.49 -9.07 13.20
C LEU A 77 -2.61 -9.90 12.26
N THR A 78 -2.42 -9.46 11.01
CA THR A 78 -1.60 -10.15 10.02
C THR A 78 -0.14 -10.21 10.46
N ARG A 79 0.44 -9.08 10.88
CA ARG A 79 1.83 -9.02 11.41
C ARG A 79 2.01 -9.93 12.62
N ARG A 80 1.07 -9.91 13.56
CA ARG A 80 1.12 -10.81 14.73
C ARG A 80 1.12 -12.27 14.31
N LYS A 81 0.30 -12.65 13.32
CA LYS A 81 0.23 -14.02 12.83
C LYS A 81 1.50 -14.44 12.10
N HIS A 82 2.09 -13.57 11.29
CA HIS A 82 3.42 -13.79 10.72
C HIS A 82 4.48 -14.08 11.80
N MET A 83 4.53 -13.25 12.84
CA MET A 83 5.46 -13.42 13.96
C MET A 83 5.24 -14.73 14.74
N GLN A 84 4.02 -15.29 14.70
CA GLN A 84 3.67 -16.58 15.31
C GLN A 84 3.98 -17.78 14.39
N GLY A 85 4.52 -17.56 13.18
CA GLY A 85 4.89 -18.60 12.23
C GLY A 85 3.75 -19.13 11.36
N TYR A 86 2.63 -18.41 11.29
CA TYR A 86 1.53 -18.75 10.37
C TYR A 86 1.88 -18.41 8.92
N GLU A 87 1.28 -19.13 7.98
CA GLU A 87 1.18 -18.72 6.59
C GLU A 87 0.03 -17.74 6.46
N VAL A 88 0.33 -16.49 6.13
CA VAL A 88 -0.64 -15.40 6.22
C VAL A 88 -0.98 -14.85 4.85
N LEU A 89 -2.27 -14.77 4.56
CA LEU A 89 -2.81 -14.08 3.39
C LEU A 89 -3.72 -12.93 3.82
N TRP A 90 -3.26 -11.70 3.60
CA TRP A 90 -4.12 -10.52 3.66
C TRP A 90 -4.55 -10.17 2.24
N LEU A 91 -5.79 -10.51 1.89
CA LEU A 91 -6.30 -10.43 0.52
C LEU A 91 -6.93 -9.07 0.24
N PRO A 92 -6.28 -8.19 -0.54
CA PRO A 92 -6.85 -6.91 -0.95
C PRO A 92 -7.87 -7.09 -2.10
N GLY A 93 -8.68 -6.07 -2.30
CA GLY A 93 -9.63 -5.97 -3.41
C GLY A 93 -10.07 -4.53 -3.62
N MET A 94 -10.84 -4.32 -4.68
CA MET A 94 -11.51 -3.05 -4.97
C MET A 94 -12.95 -3.33 -5.38
N ASP A 95 -13.87 -2.44 -4.94
CA ASP A 95 -15.27 -2.48 -5.37
C ASP A 95 -15.46 -1.49 -6.52
N HIS A 96 -15.83 -2.00 -7.67
CA HIS A 96 -16.08 -1.18 -8.85
C HIS A 96 -17.37 -0.35 -8.75
N ALA A 97 -18.29 -0.67 -7.82
CA ALA A 97 -19.47 0.13 -7.47
C ALA A 97 -20.15 0.76 -8.70
N GLY A 98 -20.55 -0.03 -9.69
CA GLY A 98 -20.87 0.37 -11.08
C GLY A 98 -21.69 1.66 -11.23
N ILE A 99 -22.78 1.83 -10.46
CA ILE A 99 -23.62 3.05 -10.50
C ILE A 99 -22.82 4.28 -10.03
N ALA A 100 -22.04 4.15 -8.95
CA ALA A 100 -21.26 5.25 -8.40
C ALA A 100 -20.12 5.65 -9.34
N THR A 101 -19.41 4.67 -9.91
CA THR A 101 -18.35 4.91 -10.90
C THR A 101 -18.88 5.61 -12.14
N GLN A 102 -20.00 5.12 -12.69
CA GLN A 102 -20.68 5.77 -13.82
C GLN A 102 -21.03 7.22 -13.50
N SER A 103 -21.61 7.49 -12.33
CA SER A 103 -21.97 8.86 -11.91
C SER A 103 -20.77 9.79 -11.80
N VAL A 104 -19.61 9.28 -11.35
CA VAL A 104 -18.36 10.07 -11.31
C VAL A 104 -17.89 10.41 -12.73
N VAL A 105 -17.88 9.45 -13.64
CA VAL A 105 -17.48 9.66 -15.03
C VAL A 105 -18.43 10.62 -15.73
N GLU A 106 -19.76 10.47 -15.56
CA GLU A 106 -20.75 11.42 -16.12
C GLU A 106 -20.52 12.86 -15.62
N LYS A 107 -20.19 13.05 -14.34
CA LYS A 107 -19.86 14.37 -13.79
C LYS A 107 -18.58 14.95 -14.42
N GLN A 108 -17.56 14.13 -14.64
CA GLN A 108 -16.33 14.58 -15.31
C GLN A 108 -16.61 14.99 -16.76
N LEU A 109 -17.40 14.21 -17.49
CA LEU A 109 -17.80 14.53 -18.85
C LEU A 109 -18.61 15.84 -18.92
N ALA A 110 -19.49 16.08 -17.94
CA ALA A 110 -20.28 17.30 -17.86
C ALA A 110 -19.42 18.57 -17.68
N VAL A 111 -18.27 18.48 -17.01
CA VAL A 111 -17.29 19.59 -16.93
C VAL A 111 -16.76 19.95 -18.31
N ASP A 112 -16.58 18.95 -19.18
CA ASP A 112 -16.13 19.13 -20.57
C ASP A 112 -17.30 19.45 -21.53
N GLY A 113 -18.51 19.65 -21.01
CA GLY A 113 -19.72 19.90 -21.81
C GLY A 113 -20.17 18.70 -22.63
N LYS A 114 -19.81 17.49 -22.23
CA LYS A 114 -20.13 16.23 -22.90
C LYS A 114 -21.09 15.39 -22.08
N THR A 115 -21.82 14.52 -22.76
CA THR A 115 -22.71 13.54 -22.16
C THR A 115 -22.28 12.11 -22.51
N LYS A 116 -22.79 11.10 -21.82
CA LYS A 116 -22.50 9.70 -22.16
C LYS A 116 -23.00 9.31 -23.55
N GLU A 117 -24.08 9.94 -24.01
CA GLU A 117 -24.66 9.72 -25.33
C GLU A 117 -23.72 10.14 -26.47
N ASP A 118 -22.86 11.12 -26.24
CA ASP A 118 -21.87 11.60 -27.22
C ASP A 118 -20.80 10.55 -27.54
N PHE A 119 -20.59 9.57 -26.65
CA PHE A 119 -19.60 8.51 -26.81
C PHE A 119 -20.18 7.21 -27.32
N GLY A 120 -21.48 6.99 -27.15
CA GLY A 120 -22.07 5.67 -27.33
C GLY A 120 -21.60 4.66 -26.26
N ARG A 121 -22.22 3.48 -26.25
CA ARG A 121 -22.04 2.49 -25.18
C ARG A 121 -20.59 2.00 -25.01
N GLU A 122 -19.95 1.62 -26.10
CA GLU A 122 -18.63 0.98 -26.05
C GLU A 122 -17.56 1.94 -25.53
N LEU A 123 -17.47 3.14 -26.12
CA LEU A 123 -16.50 4.16 -25.68
C LEU A 123 -16.79 4.70 -24.28
N PHE A 124 -18.04 4.65 -23.83
CA PHE A 124 -18.39 5.06 -22.48
C PHE A 124 -17.94 3.99 -21.45
N ILE A 125 -18.11 2.70 -21.78
CA ILE A 125 -17.63 1.60 -20.93
C ILE A 125 -16.12 1.67 -20.71
N ASP A 126 -15.36 2.00 -21.75
CA ASP A 126 -13.90 2.15 -21.67
C ASP A 126 -13.47 3.33 -20.77
N LYS A 127 -14.37 4.29 -20.52
CA LYS A 127 -14.12 5.44 -19.63
C LYS A 127 -14.50 5.16 -18.17
N VAL A 128 -15.38 4.20 -17.94
CA VAL A 128 -15.87 3.80 -16.62
C VAL A 128 -14.96 2.74 -16.00
#